data_e31b9b56a35778eb86fe26dca5a754eb
#
_entry.id   e31b9b56a35778eb86fe26dca5a754eb
#
_cell.length_a   1.000
_cell.length_b   1.000
_cell.length_c   1.000
_cell.angle_alpha   90.00
_cell.angle_beta   90.00
_cell.angle_gamma   90.00
#
_symmetry.space_group_name_H-M   'P 1'
#
loop_
_entity.id
_entity.type
_entity.pdbx_description
1 polymer ?
#
loop_
_entity_poly.entity_id
_entity_poly.type
_entity_poly.pdbx_seq_one_letter_code
_entity_poly.pdbx_strand_id
1 'polypeptide(L)'
;MELLRVEHLSRYYGEGPAQVKALDDVSFSVEKGEFVAIMGPSGSGKSTLMHLLGGVDKPTAGHVWLQGTDLYKLDENALAIFRRRQIGLVYQFYNLLPVLNVRENLTLPLLLDGRNVNKNQLEQLAQILGIQDRMNHLPHQLSGGQQQRVSIGRGLI
;
A
#
# COMPACT_ATOMS: atom_id res chain seq x y z
N MET A 1 -0.26 18.33 12.00
CA MET A 1 1.07 18.13 11.35
C MET A 1 0.82 17.34 10.06
N GLU A 2 1.16 17.96 8.93
CA GLU A 2 0.97 17.35 7.60
C GLU A 2 1.73 16.03 7.49
N LEU A 3 1.01 14.98 7.12
CA LEU A 3 1.57 13.64 6.90
C LEU A 3 1.82 13.40 5.41
N LEU A 4 0.82 13.73 4.59
CA LEU A 4 0.84 13.54 3.14
C LEU A 4 0.49 14.85 2.47
N ARG A 5 1.26 15.21 1.42
CA ARG A 5 0.97 16.34 0.55
C ARG A 5 1.08 15.91 -0.91
N VAL A 6 0.11 16.28 -1.69
CA VAL A 6 0.00 16.00 -3.12
C VAL A 6 -0.12 17.33 -3.85
N GLU A 7 0.72 17.56 -4.84
CA GLU A 7 0.74 18.80 -5.63
C GLU A 7 0.75 18.51 -7.11
N HIS A 8 -0.25 19.03 -7.81
CA HIS A 8 -0.39 18.99 -9.27
C HIS A 8 -0.22 17.60 -9.86
N LEU A 9 -0.68 16.56 -9.13
CA LEU A 9 -0.47 15.17 -9.48
C LEU A 9 -1.31 14.79 -10.70
N SER A 10 -0.63 14.35 -11.75
CA SER A 10 -1.25 13.93 -12.99
C SER A 10 -0.72 12.57 -13.43
N ARG A 11 -1.60 11.75 -14.00
CA ARG A 11 -1.25 10.46 -14.60
C ARG A 11 -2.01 10.24 -15.88
N TYR A 12 -1.28 10.18 -16.99
CA TYR A 12 -1.80 9.92 -18.33
C TYR A 12 -1.24 8.61 -18.85
N TYR A 13 -2.09 7.80 -19.47
CA TYR A 13 -1.73 6.54 -20.12
C TYR A 13 -1.93 6.66 -21.63
N GLY A 14 -1.03 6.08 -22.41
CA GLY A 14 -1.04 6.15 -23.86
C GLY A 14 -0.54 7.49 -24.40
N GLU A 15 -0.56 7.64 -25.72
CA GLU A 15 -0.08 8.82 -26.45
C GLU A 15 -1.10 9.26 -27.50
N GLY A 16 -1.02 10.54 -27.90
CA GLY A 16 -1.83 11.13 -28.97
C GLY A 16 -3.35 11.04 -28.69
N PRO A 17 -4.17 10.75 -29.73
CA PRO A 17 -5.63 10.73 -29.59
C PRO A 17 -6.18 9.65 -28.65
N ALA A 18 -5.38 8.61 -28.35
CA ALA A 18 -5.75 7.51 -27.45
C ALA A 18 -5.30 7.74 -26.00
N GLN A 19 -4.78 8.92 -25.67
CA GLN A 19 -4.35 9.25 -24.31
C GLN A 19 -5.52 9.28 -23.34
N VAL A 20 -5.40 8.55 -22.24
CA VAL A 20 -6.37 8.54 -21.14
C VAL A 20 -5.79 9.31 -19.96
N LYS A 21 -6.44 10.41 -19.59
CA LYS A 21 -6.11 11.16 -18.38
C LYS A 21 -6.77 10.49 -17.18
N ALA A 22 -6.05 9.60 -16.51
CA ALA A 22 -6.55 8.90 -15.33
C ALA A 22 -6.58 9.79 -14.09
N LEU A 23 -5.62 10.73 -13.99
CA LEU A 23 -5.61 11.84 -13.03
C LEU A 23 -5.13 13.10 -13.75
N ASP A 24 -5.74 14.23 -13.44
CA ASP A 24 -5.43 15.52 -14.05
C ASP A 24 -5.41 16.61 -12.98
N ASP A 25 -4.22 17.10 -12.63
CA ASP A 25 -3.96 18.21 -11.71
C ASP A 25 -4.62 18.09 -10.31
N VAL A 26 -4.38 16.96 -9.64
CA VAL A 26 -4.94 16.69 -8.31
C VAL A 26 -3.98 17.21 -7.23
N SER A 27 -4.51 18.03 -6.31
CA SER A 27 -3.77 18.58 -5.17
C SER A 27 -4.59 18.47 -3.89
N PHE A 28 -3.99 17.98 -2.80
CA PHE A 28 -4.59 17.93 -1.47
C PHE A 28 -3.52 17.58 -0.43
N SER A 29 -3.86 17.72 0.84
CA SER A 29 -3.04 17.27 1.96
C SER A 29 -3.84 16.46 2.97
N VAL A 30 -3.13 15.64 3.75
CA VAL A 30 -3.69 14.83 4.84
C VAL A 30 -2.84 15.02 6.08
N GLU A 31 -3.48 15.33 7.19
CA GLU A 31 -2.84 15.47 8.49
C GLU A 31 -2.61 14.10 9.15
N LYS A 32 -1.66 14.07 10.09
CA LYS A 32 -1.41 12.86 10.88
C LYS A 32 -2.65 12.51 11.72
N GLY A 33 -3.10 11.25 11.60
CA GLY A 33 -4.26 10.73 12.32
C GLY A 33 -5.59 10.92 11.61
N GLU A 34 -5.62 11.55 10.43
CA GLU A 34 -6.84 11.63 9.63
C GLU A 34 -7.20 10.31 8.98
N PHE A 35 -8.50 10.10 8.85
CA PHE A 35 -9.11 9.06 8.03
C PHE A 35 -9.76 9.70 6.80
N VAL A 36 -9.24 9.41 5.62
CA VAL A 36 -9.69 9.99 4.34
C VAL A 36 -10.35 8.94 3.47
N ALA A 37 -11.55 9.23 2.95
CA ALA A 37 -12.24 8.39 1.99
C ALA A 37 -12.22 9.04 0.60
N ILE A 38 -11.71 8.29 -0.40
CA ILE A 38 -11.72 8.69 -1.81
C ILE A 38 -12.90 8.02 -2.49
N MET A 39 -13.91 8.82 -2.89
CA MET A 39 -15.14 8.34 -3.48
C MET A 39 -15.30 8.81 -4.93
N GLY A 40 -16.08 8.07 -5.70
CA GLY A 40 -16.36 8.38 -7.10
C GLY A 40 -16.80 7.16 -7.91
N PRO A 41 -17.32 7.33 -9.12
CA PRO A 41 -17.74 6.24 -10.00
C PRO A 41 -16.59 5.34 -10.43
N SER A 42 -16.90 4.18 -11.00
CA SER A 42 -15.87 3.31 -11.61
C SER A 42 -15.14 4.07 -12.72
N GLY A 43 -13.82 3.90 -12.80
CA GLY A 43 -12.99 4.59 -13.81
C GLY A 43 -12.60 6.03 -13.46
N SER A 44 -13.00 6.59 -12.30
CA SER A 44 -12.65 7.97 -11.91
C SER A 44 -11.22 8.16 -11.38
N GLY A 45 -10.32 7.21 -11.56
CA GLY A 45 -8.91 7.35 -11.20
C GLY A 45 -8.55 7.00 -9.75
N LYS A 46 -9.50 6.54 -8.91
CA LYS A 46 -9.25 6.24 -7.47
C LYS A 46 -8.09 5.27 -7.26
N SER A 47 -8.08 4.14 -7.98
CA SER A 47 -7.00 3.15 -7.88
C SER A 47 -5.67 3.70 -8.38
N THR A 48 -5.69 4.49 -9.45
CA THR A 48 -4.50 5.18 -9.95
C THR A 48 -3.94 6.14 -8.90
N LEU A 49 -4.81 6.93 -8.26
CA LEU A 49 -4.39 7.81 -7.17
C LEU A 49 -3.76 7.01 -6.02
N MET A 50 -4.42 5.93 -5.56
CA MET A 50 -3.87 5.08 -4.50
C MET A 50 -2.51 4.46 -4.86
N HIS A 51 -2.32 4.05 -6.11
CA HIS A 51 -1.03 3.52 -6.58
C HIS A 51 0.07 4.59 -6.59
N LEU A 52 -0.28 5.83 -6.98
CA LEU A 52 0.66 6.95 -6.94
C LEU A 52 0.99 7.34 -5.49
N LEU A 53 0.00 7.42 -4.59
CA LEU A 53 0.25 7.70 -3.17
C LEU A 53 1.10 6.62 -2.51
N GLY A 54 0.93 5.37 -2.94
CA GLY A 54 1.72 4.23 -2.49
C GLY A 54 3.10 4.10 -3.15
N GLY A 55 3.46 4.99 -4.10
CA GLY A 55 4.72 4.90 -4.85
C GLY A 55 4.85 3.62 -5.69
N VAL A 56 3.73 3.03 -6.11
CA VAL A 56 3.70 1.78 -6.93
C VAL A 56 3.72 2.08 -8.42
N ASP A 57 3.12 3.21 -8.81
CA ASP A 57 3.16 3.74 -10.19
C ASP A 57 3.87 5.10 -10.19
N LYS A 58 4.34 5.56 -11.35
CA LYS A 58 5.02 6.86 -11.51
C LYS A 58 4.05 7.88 -12.10
N PRO A 59 3.97 9.11 -11.58
CA PRO A 59 3.15 10.16 -12.15
C PRO A 59 3.71 10.63 -13.49
N THR A 60 2.85 11.21 -14.32
CA THR A 60 3.24 11.96 -15.52
C THR A 60 3.78 13.34 -15.14
N ALA A 61 3.18 13.96 -14.10
CA ALA A 61 3.59 15.24 -13.54
C ALA A 61 3.14 15.35 -12.08
N GLY A 62 3.70 16.31 -11.35
CA GLY A 62 3.36 16.59 -9.96
C GLY A 62 4.20 15.79 -8.97
N HIS A 63 3.88 15.98 -7.69
CA HIS A 63 4.67 15.47 -6.58
C HIS A 63 3.80 14.85 -5.49
N VAL A 64 4.37 13.88 -4.78
CA VAL A 64 3.81 13.30 -3.56
C VAL A 64 4.85 13.34 -2.47
N TRP A 65 4.59 14.08 -1.40
CA TRP A 65 5.41 14.10 -0.20
C TRP A 65 4.74 13.28 0.90
N LEU A 66 5.49 12.36 1.47
CA LEU A 66 5.09 11.65 2.68
C LEU A 66 6.11 11.94 3.77
N GLN A 67 5.65 12.50 4.89
CA GLN A 67 6.52 12.93 6.01
C GLN A 67 7.69 13.83 5.56
N GLY A 68 7.41 14.75 4.62
CA GLY A 68 8.42 15.67 4.07
C GLY A 68 9.36 15.09 3.01
N THR A 69 9.24 13.79 2.69
CA THR A 69 10.02 13.13 1.64
C THR A 69 9.24 13.10 0.34
N ASP A 70 9.78 13.67 -0.73
CA ASP A 70 9.21 13.57 -2.08
C ASP A 70 9.50 12.17 -2.65
N LEU A 71 8.44 11.36 -2.81
CA LEU A 71 8.57 9.96 -3.22
C LEU A 71 9.20 9.81 -4.59
N TYR A 72 8.95 10.75 -5.50
CA TYR A 72 9.37 10.65 -6.89
C TYR A 72 10.73 11.28 -7.18
N LYS A 73 11.38 11.84 -6.16
CA LYS A 73 12.81 12.19 -6.18
C LYS A 73 13.72 11.05 -5.71
N LEU A 74 13.13 10.01 -5.10
CA LEU A 74 13.87 8.81 -4.72
C LEU A 74 14.18 7.95 -5.94
N ASP A 75 15.35 7.32 -5.96
CA ASP A 75 15.62 6.25 -6.91
C ASP A 75 14.77 4.99 -6.59
N GLU A 76 14.74 4.02 -7.49
CA GLU A 76 13.87 2.84 -7.35
C GLU A 76 14.17 2.01 -6.09
N ASN A 77 15.43 1.91 -5.69
CA ASN A 77 15.83 1.17 -4.50
C ASN A 77 15.43 1.92 -3.23
N ALA A 78 15.71 3.23 -3.16
CA ALA A 78 15.32 4.08 -2.04
C ALA A 78 13.79 4.13 -1.89
N LEU A 79 13.04 4.24 -2.99
CA LEU A 79 11.59 4.22 -2.98
C LEU A 79 11.05 2.86 -2.49
N ALA A 80 11.63 1.75 -2.91
CA ALA A 80 11.24 0.41 -2.45
C ALA A 80 11.47 0.24 -0.94
N ILE A 81 12.60 0.72 -0.42
CA ILE A 81 12.89 0.73 1.01
C ILE A 81 11.93 1.64 1.76
N PHE A 82 11.67 2.84 1.23
CA PHE A 82 10.75 3.80 1.84
C PHE A 82 9.32 3.23 1.95
N ARG A 83 8.79 2.65 0.85
CA ARG A 83 7.48 1.97 0.86
C ARG A 83 7.39 0.92 1.94
N ARG A 84 8.36 0.02 1.98
CA ARG A 84 8.39 -1.08 2.94
C ARG A 84 8.36 -0.62 4.40
N ARG A 85 8.93 0.56 4.69
CA ARG A 85 9.06 1.10 6.05
C ARG A 85 7.96 2.06 6.46
N GLN A 86 7.33 2.75 5.51
CA GLN A 86 6.46 3.89 5.79
C GLN A 86 5.04 3.73 5.25
N ILE A 87 4.79 2.76 4.37
CA ILE A 87 3.50 2.63 3.68
C ILE A 87 2.97 1.20 3.81
N GLY A 88 1.81 1.05 4.45
CA GLY A 88 1.02 -0.18 4.39
C GLY A 88 0.00 -0.09 3.26
N LEU A 89 0.17 -0.85 2.18
CA LEU A 89 -0.75 -0.86 1.06
C LEU A 89 -1.53 -2.18 1.02
N VAL A 90 -2.86 -2.07 1.08
CA VAL A 90 -3.79 -3.21 0.98
C VAL A 90 -4.49 -3.15 -0.36
N TYR A 91 -4.30 -4.18 -1.18
CA TYR A 91 -4.89 -4.28 -2.51
C TYR A 91 -6.26 -4.95 -2.49
N GLN A 92 -7.08 -4.67 -3.50
CA GLN A 92 -8.38 -5.30 -3.69
C GLN A 92 -8.27 -6.83 -3.86
N PHE A 93 -7.24 -7.35 -4.50
CA PHE A 93 -6.97 -8.78 -4.73
C PHE A 93 -5.96 -9.37 -3.73
N TYR A 94 -5.82 -8.81 -2.55
CA TYR A 94 -5.00 -9.26 -1.41
C TYR A 94 -3.50 -9.38 -1.69
N ASN A 95 -3.07 -9.82 -2.87
CA ASN A 95 -1.68 -10.01 -3.31
C ASN A 95 -0.82 -10.78 -2.30
N LEU A 96 -1.38 -11.84 -1.71
CA LEU A 96 -0.64 -12.76 -0.88
C LEU A 96 0.25 -13.64 -1.76
N LEU A 97 1.45 -13.95 -1.28
CA LEU A 97 2.33 -14.88 -1.96
C LEU A 97 1.80 -16.31 -1.73
N PRO A 98 1.41 -17.03 -2.80
CA PRO A 98 0.68 -18.30 -2.67
C PRO A 98 1.54 -19.45 -2.10
N VAL A 99 2.86 -19.32 -2.19
CA VAL A 99 3.83 -20.30 -1.67
C VAL A 99 4.20 -20.07 -0.21
N LEU A 100 3.79 -18.95 0.37
CA LEU A 100 4.05 -18.58 1.76
C LEU A 100 2.79 -18.79 2.60
N ASN A 101 2.93 -19.32 3.81
CA ASN A 101 1.84 -19.42 4.76
C ASN A 101 1.45 -18.02 5.33
N VAL A 102 0.44 -17.98 6.18
CA VAL A 102 -0.05 -16.72 6.79
C VAL A 102 1.07 -16.01 7.56
N ARG A 103 1.78 -16.74 8.43
CA ARG A 103 2.88 -16.18 9.22
C ARG A 103 3.94 -15.54 8.33
N GLU A 104 4.37 -16.26 7.31
CA GLU A 104 5.39 -15.80 6.35
C GLU A 104 4.92 -14.60 5.54
N ASN A 105 3.67 -14.59 5.06
CA ASN A 105 3.07 -13.43 4.39
C ASN A 105 3.04 -12.19 5.28
N LEU A 106 2.66 -12.35 6.56
CA LEU A 106 2.64 -11.25 7.53
C LEU A 106 4.04 -10.69 7.77
N THR A 107 5.02 -11.55 7.99
CA THR A 107 6.37 -11.13 8.41
C THR A 107 7.30 -10.75 7.26
N LEU A 108 6.91 -11.01 6.02
CA LEU A 108 7.73 -10.76 4.84
C LEU A 108 8.32 -9.34 4.76
N PRO A 109 7.56 -8.26 5.02
CA PRO A 109 8.12 -6.90 4.97
C PRO A 109 9.26 -6.69 5.96
N LEU A 110 9.14 -7.25 7.17
CA LEU A 110 10.19 -7.17 8.19
C LEU A 110 11.44 -7.94 7.78
N LEU A 111 11.25 -9.15 7.25
CA LEU A 111 12.36 -10.01 6.80
C LEU A 111 13.12 -9.38 5.64
N LEU A 112 12.42 -8.80 4.66
CA LEU A 112 13.03 -8.06 3.55
C LEU A 112 13.79 -6.81 4.01
N ASP A 113 13.43 -6.26 5.16
CA ASP A 113 14.13 -5.13 5.78
C ASP A 113 15.26 -5.55 6.74
N GLY A 114 15.53 -6.85 6.86
CA GLY A 114 16.52 -7.40 7.80
C GLY A 114 16.14 -7.22 9.28
N ARG A 115 14.85 -6.98 9.57
CA ARG A 115 14.35 -6.76 10.94
C ARG A 115 13.91 -8.07 11.57
N ASN A 116 14.13 -8.19 12.86
CA ASN A 116 13.64 -9.32 13.64
C ASN A 116 12.13 -9.24 13.87
N VAL A 117 11.47 -10.37 13.76
CA VAL A 117 10.03 -10.48 14.05
C VAL A 117 9.82 -10.52 15.56
N ASN A 118 9.09 -9.55 16.11
CA ASN A 118 8.63 -9.61 17.47
C ASN A 118 7.45 -10.59 17.57
N LYS A 119 7.68 -11.75 18.19
CA LYS A 119 6.68 -12.82 18.32
C LYS A 119 5.41 -12.36 19.02
N ASN A 120 5.54 -11.61 20.12
CA ASN A 120 4.39 -11.13 20.89
C ASN A 120 3.54 -10.16 20.07
N GLN A 121 4.17 -9.25 19.32
CA GLN A 121 3.46 -8.32 18.44
C GLN A 121 2.72 -9.07 17.31
N LEU A 122 3.36 -10.07 16.71
CA LEU A 122 2.75 -10.90 15.67
C LEU A 122 1.55 -11.69 16.21
N GLU A 123 1.66 -12.28 17.41
CA GLU A 123 0.58 -13.02 18.04
C GLU A 123 -0.61 -12.11 18.40
N GLN A 124 -0.35 -10.94 18.97
CA GLN A 124 -1.38 -9.93 19.25
C GLN A 124 -2.10 -9.48 17.96
N LEU A 125 -1.35 -9.20 16.90
CA LEU A 125 -1.93 -8.82 15.61
C LEU A 125 -2.79 -9.95 15.04
N ALA A 126 -2.30 -11.20 15.06
CA ALA A 126 -3.05 -12.36 14.60
C ALA A 126 -4.35 -12.56 15.40
N GLN A 127 -4.33 -12.31 16.71
CA GLN A 127 -5.51 -12.37 17.57
C GLN A 127 -6.53 -11.27 17.23
N ILE A 128 -6.08 -10.01 17.08
CA ILE A 128 -6.94 -8.88 16.71
C ILE A 128 -7.63 -9.14 15.36
N LEU A 129 -6.89 -9.74 14.42
CA LEU A 129 -7.39 -10.06 13.08
C LEU A 129 -8.21 -11.37 13.04
N GLY A 130 -8.26 -12.15 14.13
CA GLY A 130 -8.97 -13.44 14.20
C GLY A 130 -8.43 -14.48 13.21
N ILE A 131 -7.10 -14.56 13.08
CA ILE A 131 -6.40 -15.49 12.18
C ILE A 131 -5.34 -16.35 12.90
N GLN A 132 -5.30 -16.32 14.24
CA GLN A 132 -4.30 -17.05 15.03
C GLN A 132 -4.27 -18.55 14.73
N ASP A 133 -5.43 -19.17 14.47
CA ASP A 133 -5.55 -20.59 14.17
C ASP A 133 -5.19 -20.93 12.72
N ARG A 134 -4.83 -19.93 11.93
CA ARG A 134 -4.53 -20.05 10.49
C ARG A 134 -3.09 -19.74 10.14
N MET A 135 -2.24 -19.47 11.10
CA MET A 135 -0.87 -18.98 10.89
C MET A 135 -0.02 -19.87 10.00
N ASN A 136 -0.29 -21.19 9.98
CA ASN A 136 0.43 -22.16 9.16
C ASN A 136 -0.30 -22.52 7.85
N HIS A 137 -1.47 -21.93 7.56
CA HIS A 137 -2.22 -22.20 6.34
C HIS A 137 -1.67 -21.41 5.17
N LEU A 138 -1.74 -22.00 3.98
CA LEU A 138 -1.44 -21.33 2.71
C LEU A 138 -2.66 -20.50 2.24
N PRO A 139 -2.47 -19.46 1.42
CA PRO A 139 -3.55 -18.57 0.96
C PRO A 139 -4.75 -19.30 0.37
N HIS A 140 -4.55 -20.37 -0.41
CA HIS A 140 -5.63 -21.14 -1.02
C HIS A 140 -6.49 -21.93 -0.01
N GLN A 141 -6.04 -22.08 1.23
CA GLN A 141 -6.76 -22.73 2.33
C GLN A 141 -7.59 -21.74 3.15
N LEU A 142 -7.56 -20.45 2.78
CA LEU A 142 -8.25 -19.38 3.48
C LEU A 142 -9.48 -18.90 2.70
N SER A 143 -10.52 -18.51 3.43
CA SER A 143 -11.62 -17.76 2.81
C SER A 143 -11.16 -16.38 2.34
N GLY A 144 -11.89 -15.73 1.41
CA GLY A 144 -11.57 -14.38 0.93
C GLY A 144 -11.44 -13.37 2.07
N GLY A 145 -12.33 -13.41 3.06
CA GLY A 145 -12.23 -12.54 4.24
C GLY A 145 -11.01 -12.82 5.12
N GLN A 146 -10.56 -14.08 5.22
CA GLN A 146 -9.31 -14.40 5.91
C GLN A 146 -8.09 -13.90 5.14
N GLN A 147 -8.06 -14.09 3.81
CA GLN A 147 -6.98 -13.53 2.97
C GLN A 147 -6.90 -12.01 3.06
N GLN A 148 -8.04 -11.32 3.09
CA GLN A 148 -8.08 -9.88 3.29
C GLN A 148 -7.49 -9.46 4.63
N ARG A 149 -7.85 -10.17 5.73
CA ARG A 149 -7.28 -9.90 7.05
C ARG A 149 -5.77 -10.12 7.09
N VAL A 150 -5.26 -11.16 6.42
CA VAL A 150 -3.81 -11.36 6.28
C VAL A 150 -3.16 -10.21 5.50
N SER A 151 -3.77 -9.74 4.42
CA SER A 151 -3.27 -8.58 3.65
C SER A 151 -3.23 -7.30 4.48
N ILE A 152 -4.27 -7.06 5.29
CA ILE A 152 -4.30 -5.94 6.24
C ILE A 152 -3.16 -6.08 7.27
N GLY A 153 -3.03 -7.27 7.87
CA GLY A 153 -1.98 -7.54 8.85
C GLY A 153 -0.57 -7.33 8.31
N ARG A 154 -0.32 -7.73 7.06
CA ARG A 154 0.96 -7.48 6.39
C ARG A 154 1.29 -6.00 6.24
N GLY A 155 0.27 -5.15 6.12
CA GLY A 155 0.45 -3.69 6.06
C GLY A 155 0.62 -3.02 7.42
N LEU A 156 0.31 -3.72 8.52
CA LEU A 156 0.33 -3.18 9.89
C LEU A 156 1.53 -3.63 10.73
N ILE A 157 2.23 -4.71 10.29
CA ILE A 157 3.36 -5.30 11.03
C ILE A 157 4.61 -4.42 10.93
#